data_d297195ad7aad572b17bc8ba1d73429d
#
_entry.id   d297195ad7aad572b17bc8ba1d73429d
#
_cell.length_a   1.000
_cell.length_b   1.000
_cell.length_c   1.000
_cell.angle_alpha   90.00
_cell.angle_beta   90.00
_cell.angle_gamma   90.00
#
_symmetry.space_group_name_H-M   'P 1'
#
loop_
_entity.id
_entity.type
_entity.pdbx_description
1 polymer ?
#
loop_
_entity_poly.entity_id
_entity_poly.type
_entity_poly.pdbx_seq_one_letter_code
_entity_poly.pdbx_strand_id
1 'polypeptide(L)'
;HLSLRRQRQMCIRDSLYPAMEDFVIDIMIGKGPGARSVRLDLPRFTLIGATTRIGLLTAPLRDRFGVVQRLEPYSVENLKIILKRSAAVLQVEMEEGGAEEIARRSRGTPRLANRMLKRVRDFATVEGDGAIDGPTAVAARRQMDIDELGLDELDRSVLRAIIELYGGGPVGLDTLAANLGEESVTLEDAVSYTHLTLPTKA
;
A
#
# COMPACT_ATOMS: atom_id res chain seq x y z
N HIS A 1 2.54 -0.13 -25.39
CA HIS A 1 2.75 0.47 -24.03
C HIS A 1 3.59 -0.39 -23.09
N LEU A 2 3.49 -1.73 -23.13
CA LEU A 2 4.27 -2.64 -22.27
C LEU A 2 5.77 -2.65 -22.62
N SER A 3 6.14 -2.53 -23.87
CA SER A 3 7.53 -2.47 -24.33
C SER A 3 8.25 -1.20 -23.84
N LEU A 4 7.58 -0.05 -23.87
CA LEU A 4 8.12 1.23 -23.40
C LEU A 4 8.31 1.25 -21.88
N ARG A 5 7.43 0.60 -21.10
CA ARG A 5 7.59 0.43 -19.66
C ARG A 5 8.80 -0.46 -19.33
N ARG A 6 8.98 -1.57 -20.04
CA ARG A 6 10.15 -2.45 -19.85
C ARG A 6 11.46 -1.74 -20.22
N GLN A 7 11.50 -1.01 -21.33
CA GLN A 7 12.66 -0.21 -21.71
C GLN A 7 13.01 0.85 -20.65
N ARG A 8 12.02 1.57 -20.14
CA ARG A 8 12.25 2.58 -19.10
C ARG A 8 12.76 1.97 -17.80
N GLN A 9 12.25 0.81 -17.41
CA GLN A 9 12.72 0.09 -16.22
C GLN A 9 14.15 -0.45 -16.38
N MET A 10 14.52 -0.91 -17.57
CA MET A 10 15.90 -1.31 -17.86
C MET A 10 16.85 -0.11 -17.79
N CYS A 11 16.53 1.00 -18.43
CA CYS A 11 17.37 2.22 -18.39
C CYS A 11 17.58 2.76 -16.96
N ILE A 12 16.54 2.73 -16.11
CA ILE A 12 16.65 3.16 -14.71
C ILE A 12 17.58 2.21 -13.93
N ARG A 13 17.46 0.91 -14.13
CA ARG A 13 18.32 -0.08 -13.46
C ARG A 13 19.78 0.08 -13.87
N ASP A 14 20.02 0.21 -15.16
CA ASP A 14 21.38 0.34 -15.72
C ASP A 14 22.08 1.62 -15.23
N SER A 15 21.31 2.70 -14.98
CA SER A 15 21.85 3.93 -14.40
C SER A 15 22.06 3.85 -12.90
N LEU A 16 21.27 3.03 -12.18
CA LEU A 16 21.38 2.88 -10.72
C LEU A 16 22.64 2.13 -10.29
N TYR A 17 23.07 1.12 -11.04
CA TYR A 17 24.23 0.32 -10.65
C TYR A 17 25.51 1.15 -10.54
N PRO A 18 25.94 1.92 -11.57
CA PRO A 18 27.09 2.79 -11.46
C PRO A 18 26.94 3.87 -10.38
N ALA A 19 25.70 4.36 -10.19
CA ALA A 19 25.44 5.37 -9.17
C ALA A 19 25.65 4.82 -7.75
N MET A 20 25.27 3.56 -7.50
CA MET A 20 25.41 2.92 -6.18
C MET A 20 26.83 2.44 -5.87
N GLU A 21 27.58 2.00 -6.91
CA GLU A 21 28.93 1.44 -6.75
C GLU A 21 30.02 2.50 -6.87
N ASP A 22 29.98 3.27 -7.95
CA ASP A 22 31.04 4.18 -8.37
C ASP A 22 30.71 5.67 -8.14
N PHE A 23 29.49 5.97 -7.67
CA PHE A 23 28.98 7.34 -7.55
C PHE A 23 29.02 8.13 -8.86
N VAL A 24 28.68 7.47 -9.97
CA VAL A 24 28.61 8.09 -11.29
C VAL A 24 27.30 7.76 -11.99
N ILE A 25 26.84 8.68 -12.85
CA ILE A 25 25.71 8.45 -13.75
C ILE A 25 26.16 8.70 -15.18
N ASP A 26 25.87 7.75 -16.07
CA ASP A 26 26.07 7.91 -17.50
C ASP A 26 24.77 8.42 -18.15
N ILE A 27 24.81 9.65 -18.67
CA ILE A 27 23.67 10.28 -19.35
C ILE A 27 23.89 10.23 -20.87
N MET A 28 22.94 9.61 -21.59
CA MET A 28 22.96 9.60 -23.04
C MET A 28 22.40 10.93 -23.58
N ILE A 29 23.24 11.69 -24.28
CA ILE A 29 22.85 12.92 -24.95
C ILE A 29 22.75 12.68 -26.45
N GLY A 30 21.59 13.01 -27.04
CA GLY A 30 21.30 12.80 -28.45
C GLY A 30 20.49 11.52 -28.73
N LYS A 31 20.13 11.34 -30.01
CA LYS A 31 19.38 10.16 -30.50
C LYS A 31 20.12 9.59 -31.71
N GLY A 32 20.06 8.26 -31.89
CA GLY A 32 20.65 7.55 -33.02
C GLY A 32 22.15 7.35 -32.95
N PRO A 33 22.84 7.08 -34.07
CA PRO A 33 24.26 6.72 -34.08
C PRO A 33 25.21 7.82 -33.56
N GLY A 34 24.76 9.06 -33.45
CA GLY A 34 25.52 10.18 -32.92
C GLY A 34 25.32 10.43 -31.40
N ALA A 35 24.59 9.58 -30.73
CA ALA A 35 24.40 9.72 -29.26
C ALA A 35 25.74 9.56 -28.52
N ARG A 36 26.01 10.48 -27.57
CA ARG A 36 27.22 10.46 -26.74
C ARG A 36 26.81 10.19 -25.30
N SER A 37 27.56 9.33 -24.61
CA SER A 37 27.45 9.17 -23.17
C SER A 37 28.32 10.22 -22.48
N VAL A 38 27.72 10.97 -21.55
CA VAL A 38 28.42 11.89 -20.65
C VAL A 38 28.33 11.33 -19.25
N ARG A 39 29.51 11.09 -18.66
CA ARG A 39 29.63 10.62 -17.28
C ARG A 39 29.63 11.81 -16.33
N LEU A 40 28.74 11.75 -15.35
CA LEU A 40 28.65 12.76 -14.27
C LEU A 40 29.00 12.11 -12.94
N ASP A 41 29.93 12.73 -12.22
CA ASP A 41 30.26 12.32 -10.86
C ASP A 41 29.16 12.78 -9.88
N LEU A 42 28.77 11.90 -8.98
CA LEU A 42 27.80 12.17 -7.93
C LEU A 42 28.51 12.38 -6.59
N PRO A 43 28.06 13.29 -5.76
CA PRO A 43 28.48 13.32 -4.37
C PRO A 43 28.05 12.04 -3.67
N ARG A 44 28.73 11.66 -2.59
CA ARG A 44 28.31 10.51 -1.79
C ARG A 44 26.90 10.72 -1.26
N PHE A 45 26.03 9.72 -1.42
CA PHE A 45 24.63 9.77 -1.02
C PHE A 45 24.19 8.45 -0.38
N THR A 46 23.08 8.49 0.34
CA THR A 46 22.42 7.31 0.86
C THR A 46 21.17 7.02 0.03
N LEU A 47 21.09 5.84 -0.55
CA LEU A 47 19.91 5.39 -1.30
C LEU A 47 18.97 4.62 -0.39
N ILE A 48 17.73 5.07 -0.30
CA ILE A 48 16.65 4.39 0.41
C ILE A 48 15.59 4.01 -0.60
N GLY A 49 15.26 2.72 -0.64
CA GLY A 49 14.21 2.18 -1.50
C GLY A 49 13.13 1.49 -0.68
N ALA A 50 11.90 1.52 -1.16
CA ALA A 50 10.79 0.76 -0.59
C ALA A 50 10.00 0.08 -1.71
N THR A 51 9.57 -1.16 -1.47
CA THR A 51 8.75 -1.93 -2.41
C THR A 51 7.84 -2.87 -1.67
N THR A 52 6.66 -3.10 -2.19
CA THR A 52 5.76 -4.18 -1.75
C THR A 52 6.07 -5.50 -2.45
N ARG A 53 6.85 -5.47 -3.54
CA ARG A 53 7.13 -6.62 -4.42
C ARG A 53 8.64 -6.87 -4.50
N ILE A 54 9.23 -7.38 -3.42
CA ILE A 54 10.66 -7.67 -3.36
C ILE A 54 11.10 -8.69 -4.43
N GLY A 55 10.22 -9.62 -4.82
CA GLY A 55 10.48 -10.59 -5.87
C GLY A 55 10.68 -10.00 -7.27
N LEU A 56 10.23 -8.75 -7.52
CA LEU A 56 10.48 -8.04 -8.77
C LEU A 56 11.84 -7.32 -8.81
N LEU A 57 12.52 -7.21 -7.66
CA LEU A 57 13.88 -6.71 -7.62
C LEU A 57 14.83 -7.82 -8.05
N THR A 58 15.71 -7.50 -9.00
CA THR A 58 16.76 -8.42 -9.41
C THR A 58 17.73 -8.69 -8.25
N ALA A 59 18.27 -9.89 -8.19
CA ALA A 59 19.26 -10.25 -7.15
C ALA A 59 20.42 -9.22 -7.10
N PRO A 60 21.04 -8.83 -8.25
CA PRO A 60 22.14 -7.86 -8.23
C PRO A 60 21.75 -6.50 -7.65
N LEU A 61 20.50 -6.04 -7.83
CA LEU A 61 20.06 -4.78 -7.24
C LEU A 61 19.83 -4.93 -5.73
N ARG A 62 19.25 -6.04 -5.32
CA ARG A 62 18.99 -6.32 -3.90
C ARG A 62 20.29 -6.45 -3.09
N ASP A 63 21.30 -7.11 -3.67
CA ASP A 63 22.60 -7.35 -3.01
C ASP A 63 23.40 -6.05 -2.81
N ARG A 64 23.09 -4.97 -3.56
CA ARG A 64 23.70 -3.66 -3.40
C ARG A 64 23.14 -2.83 -2.25
N PHE A 65 21.97 -3.22 -1.73
CA PHE A 65 21.44 -2.61 -0.48
C PHE A 65 22.09 -3.31 0.72
N GLY A 66 22.90 -2.57 1.47
CA GLY A 66 23.60 -3.11 2.65
C GLY A 66 22.66 -3.49 3.81
N VAL A 67 21.45 -2.92 3.83
CA VAL A 67 20.43 -3.19 4.85
C VAL A 67 19.09 -3.44 4.17
N VAL A 68 18.52 -4.60 4.41
CA VAL A 68 17.16 -4.96 3.94
C VAL A 68 16.28 -5.19 5.17
N GLN A 69 15.22 -4.40 5.27
CA GLN A 69 14.28 -4.46 6.38
C GLN A 69 12.87 -4.80 5.87
N ARG A 70 12.17 -5.67 6.58
CA ARG A 70 10.75 -5.92 6.36
C ARG A 70 9.96 -5.07 7.33
N LEU A 71 9.07 -4.24 6.80
CA LEU A 71 8.14 -3.46 7.62
C LEU A 71 6.93 -4.33 7.94
N GLU A 72 6.61 -4.42 9.22
CA GLU A 72 5.42 -5.10 9.71
C GLU A 72 4.23 -4.15 9.79
N PRO A 73 2.99 -4.68 9.76
CA PRO A 73 1.80 -3.88 10.02
C PRO A 73 1.88 -3.19 11.38
N TYR A 74 1.36 -2.00 11.48
CA TYR A 74 1.29 -1.25 12.73
C TYR A 74 0.30 -1.90 13.70
N SER A 75 0.64 -1.91 14.99
CA SER A 75 -0.30 -2.27 16.05
C SER A 75 -1.43 -1.25 16.14
N VAL A 76 -2.55 -1.66 16.75
CA VAL A 76 -3.70 -0.76 17.00
C VAL A 76 -3.25 0.46 17.81
N GLU A 77 -2.41 0.28 18.82
CA GLU A 77 -1.91 1.37 19.66
C GLU A 77 -1.08 2.39 18.86
N ASN A 78 -0.21 1.91 17.98
CA ASN A 78 0.57 2.79 17.12
C ASN A 78 -0.31 3.54 16.11
N LEU A 79 -1.34 2.88 15.57
CA LEU A 79 -2.30 3.54 14.67
C LEU A 79 -3.12 4.60 15.40
N LYS A 80 -3.51 4.38 16.66
CA LYS A 80 -4.20 5.39 17.47
C LYS A 80 -3.34 6.65 17.64
N ILE A 81 -2.04 6.50 17.89
CA ILE A 81 -1.10 7.64 17.98
C ILE A 81 -1.06 8.41 16.66
N ILE A 82 -0.96 7.69 15.54
CA ILE A 82 -0.95 8.30 14.20
C ILE A 82 -2.27 9.03 13.92
N LEU A 83 -3.40 8.41 14.25
CA LEU A 83 -4.74 8.98 14.06
C LEU A 83 -4.94 10.25 14.87
N LYS A 84 -4.57 10.26 16.14
CA LYS A 84 -4.66 11.46 17.00
C LYS A 84 -3.82 12.61 16.46
N ARG A 85 -2.59 12.33 16.00
CA ARG A 85 -1.75 13.32 15.36
C ARG A 85 -2.37 13.85 14.06
N SER A 86 -2.93 12.97 13.25
CA SER A 86 -3.59 13.36 12.00
C SER A 86 -4.87 14.15 12.24
N ALA A 87 -5.64 13.80 13.26
CA ALA A 87 -6.84 14.54 13.67
C ALA A 87 -6.50 15.97 14.12
N ALA A 88 -5.42 16.14 14.90
CA ALA A 88 -4.93 17.45 15.29
C ALA A 88 -4.54 18.32 14.09
N VAL A 89 -3.86 17.75 13.07
CA VAL A 89 -3.54 18.45 11.81
C VAL A 89 -4.79 18.82 11.03
N LEU A 90 -5.83 17.99 11.06
CA LEU A 90 -7.12 18.22 10.41
C LEU A 90 -8.06 19.11 11.23
N GLN A 91 -7.62 19.53 12.42
CA GLN A 91 -8.41 20.36 13.35
C GLN A 91 -9.76 19.74 13.71
N VAL A 92 -9.78 18.42 13.92
CA VAL A 92 -10.98 17.69 14.36
C VAL A 92 -10.73 17.09 15.74
N GLU A 93 -11.71 17.20 16.62
CA GLU A 93 -11.68 16.56 17.93
C GLU A 93 -11.87 15.05 17.77
N MET A 94 -10.99 14.28 18.43
CA MET A 94 -11.01 12.82 18.35
C MET A 94 -10.88 12.22 19.73
N GLU A 95 -11.90 11.48 20.12
CA GLU A 95 -11.92 10.71 21.36
C GLU A 95 -11.20 9.37 21.20
N GLU A 96 -10.87 8.76 22.35
CA GLU A 96 -10.19 7.45 22.39
C GLU A 96 -10.99 6.36 21.67
N GLY A 97 -12.33 6.32 21.88
CA GLY A 97 -13.23 5.36 21.25
C GLY A 97 -13.26 5.45 19.72
N GLY A 98 -13.26 6.68 19.19
CA GLY A 98 -13.20 6.93 17.75
C GLY A 98 -11.86 6.51 17.14
N ALA A 99 -10.76 6.84 17.83
CA ALA A 99 -9.42 6.46 17.40
C ALA A 99 -9.26 4.92 17.40
N GLU A 100 -9.77 4.24 18.41
CA GLU A 100 -9.70 2.77 18.51
C GLU A 100 -10.53 2.08 17.44
N GLU A 101 -11.77 2.54 17.18
CA GLU A 101 -12.63 1.98 16.14
C GLU A 101 -11.96 2.08 14.77
N ILE A 102 -11.42 3.24 14.40
CA ILE A 102 -10.73 3.43 13.12
C ILE A 102 -9.45 2.58 13.06
N ALA A 103 -8.65 2.56 14.14
CA ALA A 103 -7.39 1.82 14.17
C ALA A 103 -7.59 0.31 13.97
N ARG A 104 -8.58 -0.29 14.64
CA ARG A 104 -8.90 -1.72 14.53
C ARG A 104 -9.29 -2.13 13.11
N ARG A 105 -10.00 -1.25 12.37
CA ARG A 105 -10.49 -1.53 11.00
C ARG A 105 -9.49 -1.13 9.91
N SER A 106 -8.33 -0.59 10.31
CA SER A 106 -7.30 -0.14 9.36
C SER A 106 -6.26 -1.19 9.00
N ARG A 107 -6.45 -2.42 9.44
CA ARG A 107 -5.60 -3.58 9.07
C ARG A 107 -4.09 -3.29 9.18
N GLY A 108 -3.66 -2.60 10.22
CA GLY A 108 -2.25 -2.27 10.45
C GLY A 108 -1.65 -1.23 9.48
N THR A 109 -2.48 -0.56 8.66
CA THR A 109 -2.01 0.32 7.58
C THR A 109 -2.34 1.79 7.84
N PRO A 110 -1.35 2.67 8.07
CA PRO A 110 -1.58 4.10 8.31
C PRO A 110 -2.31 4.82 7.18
N ARG A 111 -2.11 4.38 5.92
CA ARG A 111 -2.83 4.95 4.77
C ARG A 111 -4.32 4.70 4.87
N LEU A 112 -4.73 3.48 5.23
CA LEU A 112 -6.15 3.14 5.42
C LEU A 112 -6.72 3.89 6.62
N ALA A 113 -6.00 3.95 7.74
CA ALA A 113 -6.39 4.70 8.92
C ALA A 113 -6.66 6.18 8.59
N ASN A 114 -5.75 6.83 7.91
CA ASN A 114 -5.92 8.23 7.52
C ASN A 114 -7.03 8.45 6.47
N ARG A 115 -7.25 7.47 5.58
CA ARG A 115 -8.38 7.52 4.63
C ARG A 115 -9.71 7.42 5.36
N MET A 116 -9.83 6.49 6.30
CA MET A 116 -11.01 6.35 7.15
C MET A 116 -11.22 7.59 8.01
N LEU A 117 -10.19 8.11 8.66
CA LEU A 117 -10.27 9.32 9.47
C LEU A 117 -10.91 10.49 8.70
N LYS A 118 -10.47 10.75 7.46
CA LYS A 118 -11.03 11.83 6.65
C LYS A 118 -12.52 11.63 6.39
N ARG A 119 -12.95 10.41 6.10
CA ARG A 119 -14.34 10.09 5.84
C ARG A 119 -15.21 10.15 7.08
N VAL A 120 -14.69 9.64 8.21
CA VAL A 120 -15.37 9.74 9.51
C VAL A 120 -15.51 11.20 9.94
N ARG A 121 -14.50 12.04 9.71
CA ARG A 121 -14.56 13.48 9.95
C ARG A 121 -15.67 14.13 9.12
N ASP A 122 -15.73 13.83 7.83
CA ASP A 122 -16.73 14.40 6.93
C ASP A 122 -18.15 13.99 7.39
N PHE A 123 -18.32 12.73 7.81
CA PHE A 123 -19.56 12.23 8.41
C PHE A 123 -19.89 12.96 9.73
N ALA A 124 -18.94 13.06 10.66
CA ALA A 124 -19.12 13.75 11.93
C ALA A 124 -19.53 15.23 11.76
N THR A 125 -18.98 15.88 10.73
CA THR A 125 -19.31 17.28 10.42
C THR A 125 -20.74 17.43 9.87
N VAL A 126 -21.25 16.45 9.13
CA VAL A 126 -22.58 16.54 8.48
C VAL A 126 -23.69 16.00 9.39
N GLU A 127 -23.46 14.88 10.07
CA GLU A 127 -24.48 14.13 10.82
C GLU A 127 -24.33 14.28 12.34
N GLY A 128 -23.21 14.86 12.82
CA GLY A 128 -22.90 15.01 14.23
C GLY A 128 -22.55 16.44 14.63
N ASP A 129 -21.83 16.56 15.72
CA ASP A 129 -21.31 17.81 16.29
C ASP A 129 -19.87 18.15 15.83
N GLY A 130 -19.31 17.35 14.93
CA GLY A 130 -17.96 17.51 14.41
C GLY A 130 -16.88 16.76 15.20
N ALA A 131 -17.23 16.14 16.36
CA ALA A 131 -16.31 15.30 17.12
C ALA A 131 -16.36 13.83 16.63
N ILE A 132 -15.23 13.14 16.72
CA ILE A 132 -15.11 11.72 16.36
C ILE A 132 -15.05 10.91 17.64
N ASP A 133 -16.18 10.49 18.13
CA ASP A 133 -16.34 9.52 19.20
C ASP A 133 -16.49 8.08 18.66
N GLY A 134 -16.64 7.10 19.54
CA GLY A 134 -16.84 5.70 19.17
C GLY A 134 -18.13 5.46 18.36
N PRO A 135 -19.30 5.89 18.85
CA PRO A 135 -20.57 5.79 18.12
C PRO A 135 -20.54 6.40 16.74
N THR A 136 -20.01 7.62 16.60
CA THR A 136 -19.88 8.33 15.32
C THR A 136 -18.98 7.57 14.35
N ALA A 137 -17.83 7.03 14.83
CA ALA A 137 -16.94 6.23 14.00
C ALA A 137 -17.60 4.93 13.52
N VAL A 138 -18.39 4.26 14.37
CA VAL A 138 -19.16 3.05 14.00
C VAL A 138 -20.25 3.39 12.95
N ALA A 139 -21.00 4.47 13.15
CA ALA A 139 -22.02 4.90 12.21
C ALA A 139 -21.44 5.24 10.84
N ALA A 140 -20.37 6.02 10.81
CA ALA A 140 -19.66 6.36 9.58
C ALA A 140 -19.12 5.11 8.87
N ARG A 141 -18.53 4.15 9.60
CA ARG A 141 -18.04 2.89 9.05
C ARG A 141 -19.15 2.10 8.37
N ARG A 142 -20.32 1.98 9.00
CA ARG A 142 -21.49 1.30 8.42
C ARG A 142 -21.97 1.98 7.13
N GLN A 143 -21.97 3.30 7.08
CA GLN A 143 -22.33 4.04 5.87
C GLN A 143 -21.31 3.85 4.74
N MET A 144 -20.04 3.58 5.07
CA MET A 144 -19.00 3.24 4.10
C MET A 144 -19.02 1.77 3.67
N ASP A 145 -19.98 0.97 4.16
CA ASP A 145 -20.09 -0.46 3.92
C ASP A 145 -18.82 -1.26 4.29
N ILE A 146 -18.14 -0.82 5.36
CA ILE A 146 -17.00 -1.52 5.94
C ILE A 146 -17.48 -2.35 7.13
N ASP A 147 -17.16 -3.63 7.15
CA ASP A 147 -17.58 -4.54 8.20
C ASP A 147 -16.74 -4.43 9.50
N GLU A 148 -17.04 -5.27 10.49
CA GLU A 148 -16.33 -5.29 11.76
C GLU A 148 -14.88 -5.78 11.67
N LEU A 149 -14.50 -6.42 10.58
CA LEU A 149 -13.13 -6.83 10.29
C LEU A 149 -12.34 -5.78 9.50
N GLY A 150 -13.02 -4.73 9.03
CA GLY A 150 -12.42 -3.70 8.18
C GLY A 150 -12.41 -4.10 6.71
N LEU A 151 -13.27 -5.04 6.30
CA LEU A 151 -13.40 -5.49 4.91
C LEU A 151 -14.46 -4.67 4.19
N ASP A 152 -14.17 -4.26 2.98
CA ASP A 152 -15.12 -3.64 2.06
C ASP A 152 -15.85 -4.69 1.20
N GLU A 153 -16.74 -4.25 0.32
CA GLU A 153 -17.54 -5.15 -0.52
C GLU A 153 -16.68 -6.04 -1.43
N LEU A 154 -15.61 -5.49 -1.99
CA LEU A 154 -14.70 -6.26 -2.84
C LEU A 154 -13.97 -7.33 -2.03
N ASP A 155 -13.45 -6.99 -0.85
CA ASP A 155 -12.81 -7.93 0.06
C ASP A 155 -13.76 -9.10 0.40
N ARG A 156 -15.01 -8.77 0.76
CA ARG A 156 -16.03 -9.78 1.09
C ARG A 156 -16.39 -10.65 -0.10
N SER A 157 -16.51 -10.08 -1.29
CA SER A 157 -16.81 -10.81 -2.52
C SER A 157 -15.70 -11.79 -2.88
N VAL A 158 -14.45 -11.39 -2.72
CA VAL A 158 -13.28 -12.27 -2.88
C VAL A 158 -13.34 -13.44 -1.91
N LEU A 159 -13.57 -13.18 -0.63
CA LEU A 159 -13.62 -14.21 0.40
C LEU A 159 -14.80 -15.17 0.17
N ARG A 160 -15.98 -14.67 -0.18
CA ARG A 160 -17.15 -15.50 -0.52
C ARG A 160 -16.86 -16.39 -1.72
N ALA A 161 -16.29 -15.85 -2.79
CA ALA A 161 -15.93 -16.63 -3.96
C ALA A 161 -14.96 -17.77 -3.60
N ILE A 162 -13.94 -17.51 -2.79
CA ILE A 162 -13.00 -18.55 -2.34
C ILE A 162 -13.71 -19.63 -1.52
N ILE A 163 -14.63 -19.25 -0.64
CA ILE A 163 -15.33 -20.19 0.24
C ILE A 163 -16.38 -20.98 -0.55
N GLU A 164 -17.24 -20.30 -1.29
CA GLU A 164 -18.43 -20.90 -1.91
C GLU A 164 -18.11 -21.62 -3.21
N LEU A 165 -17.23 -21.06 -4.06
CA LEU A 165 -16.93 -21.64 -5.36
C LEU A 165 -15.74 -22.61 -5.32
N TYR A 166 -14.80 -22.41 -4.39
CA TYR A 166 -13.56 -23.19 -4.32
C TYR A 166 -13.38 -23.96 -3.01
N GLY A 167 -14.40 -23.99 -2.15
CA GLY A 167 -14.39 -24.75 -0.90
C GLY A 167 -13.28 -24.32 0.07
N GLY A 168 -12.83 -23.07 0.01
CA GLY A 168 -11.72 -22.56 0.83
C GLY A 168 -10.32 -22.98 0.31
N GLY A 169 -10.25 -23.62 -0.85
CA GLY A 169 -9.01 -24.10 -1.45
C GLY A 169 -8.23 -23.03 -2.23
N PRO A 170 -7.04 -23.37 -2.71
CA PRO A 170 -6.25 -22.46 -3.51
C PRO A 170 -6.91 -22.20 -4.87
N VAL A 171 -6.95 -20.91 -5.28
CA VAL A 171 -7.49 -20.49 -6.57
C VAL A 171 -6.52 -19.52 -7.23
N GLY A 172 -6.37 -19.58 -8.56
CA GLY A 172 -5.55 -18.63 -9.32
C GLY A 172 -6.19 -17.25 -9.37
N LEU A 173 -5.37 -16.21 -9.30
CA LEU A 173 -5.82 -14.83 -9.31
C LEU A 173 -6.65 -14.48 -10.54
N ASP A 174 -6.23 -14.92 -11.73
CA ASP A 174 -6.95 -14.67 -12.98
C ASP A 174 -8.31 -15.37 -13.02
N THR A 175 -8.41 -16.57 -12.42
CA THR A 175 -9.67 -17.31 -12.32
C THR A 175 -10.64 -16.58 -11.39
N LEU A 176 -10.14 -16.08 -10.26
CA LEU A 176 -10.92 -15.31 -9.31
C LEU A 176 -11.39 -13.99 -9.93
N ALA A 177 -10.51 -13.29 -10.65
CA ALA A 177 -10.82 -12.07 -11.36
C ALA A 177 -11.93 -12.26 -12.39
N ALA A 178 -11.85 -13.32 -13.20
CA ALA A 178 -12.88 -13.66 -14.18
C ALA A 178 -14.25 -13.94 -13.53
N ASN A 179 -14.27 -14.60 -12.38
CA ASN A 179 -15.53 -14.90 -11.67
C ASN A 179 -16.17 -13.66 -11.03
N LEU A 180 -15.35 -12.71 -10.57
CA LEU A 180 -15.85 -11.49 -9.93
C LEU A 180 -16.09 -10.35 -10.94
N GLY A 181 -15.70 -10.52 -12.22
CA GLY A 181 -15.80 -9.49 -13.23
C GLY A 181 -14.84 -8.31 -12.99
N GLU A 182 -13.74 -8.56 -12.28
CA GLU A 182 -12.74 -7.57 -11.91
C GLU A 182 -11.41 -7.78 -12.65
N GLU A 183 -10.58 -6.74 -12.72
CA GLU A 183 -9.24 -6.88 -13.26
C GLU A 183 -8.30 -7.58 -12.26
N SER A 184 -7.45 -8.49 -12.73
CA SER A 184 -6.48 -9.21 -11.89
C SER A 184 -5.59 -8.28 -11.06
N VAL A 185 -5.25 -7.11 -11.59
CA VAL A 185 -4.43 -6.11 -10.88
C VAL A 185 -5.20 -5.52 -9.69
N THR A 186 -6.49 -5.25 -9.86
CA THR A 186 -7.37 -4.73 -8.79
C THR A 186 -7.47 -5.75 -7.66
N LEU A 187 -7.67 -7.03 -8.00
CA LEU A 187 -7.71 -8.10 -7.01
C LEU A 187 -6.35 -8.35 -6.35
N GLU A 188 -5.25 -8.26 -7.10
CA GLU A 188 -3.91 -8.40 -6.52
C GLU A 188 -3.67 -7.35 -5.43
N ASP A 189 -4.08 -6.11 -5.66
CA ASP A 189 -3.98 -5.04 -4.67
C ASP A 189 -4.91 -5.29 -3.47
N ALA A 190 -6.14 -5.72 -3.66
CA ALA A 190 -7.07 -6.09 -2.59
C ALA A 190 -6.56 -7.27 -1.76
N VAL A 191 -6.15 -8.37 -2.42
CA VAL A 191 -5.67 -9.60 -1.77
C VAL A 191 -4.35 -9.38 -1.03
N SER A 192 -3.46 -8.52 -1.52
CA SER A 192 -2.19 -8.25 -0.82
C SER A 192 -2.40 -7.62 0.55
N TYR A 193 -3.51 -6.92 0.77
CA TYR A 193 -3.90 -6.40 2.09
C TYR A 193 -4.66 -7.42 2.94
N THR A 194 -5.41 -8.35 2.35
CA THR A 194 -6.16 -9.38 3.08
C THR A 194 -5.27 -10.51 3.57
N HIS A 195 -4.18 -10.84 2.86
CA HIS A 195 -3.19 -11.84 3.30
C HIS A 195 -2.54 -11.54 4.65
N LEU A 196 -2.52 -10.26 5.06
CA LEU A 196 -1.97 -9.84 6.35
C LEU A 196 -2.91 -10.12 7.54
N THR A 197 -4.17 -10.47 7.28
CA THR A 197 -5.20 -10.62 8.32
C THR A 197 -5.71 -12.06 8.50
N LEU A 198 -5.46 -12.94 7.55
CA LEU A 198 -5.81 -14.36 7.69
C LEU A 198 -4.66 -15.10 8.39
N PRO A 199 -4.91 -15.72 9.56
CA PRO A 199 -3.91 -16.59 10.16
C PRO A 199 -3.70 -17.77 9.20
N THR A 200 -2.56 -17.81 8.53
CA THR A 200 -2.10 -19.00 7.84
C THR A 200 -1.94 -20.07 8.91
N LYS A 201 -2.87 -21.01 8.96
CA LYS A 201 -2.63 -22.27 9.68
C LYS A 201 -1.38 -22.91 9.06
N ALA A 202 -0.31 -22.94 9.86
CA ALA A 202 0.84 -23.78 9.59
C ALA A 202 0.45 -25.26 9.60
#